data_0a328045c0e1860516a7b2453d9e47bb
#
_entry.id   0a328045c0e1860516a7b2453d9e47bb
#
_cell.length_a   1.000
_cell.length_b   1.000
_cell.length_c   1.000
_cell.angle_alpha   90.00
_cell.angle_beta   90.00
_cell.angle_gamma   90.00
#
_symmetry.space_group_name_H-M   'P 1'
#
loop_
_entity.id
_entity.type
_entity.pdbx_description
1 polymer ?
#
loop_
_entity_poly.entity_id
_entity_poly.type
_entity_poly.pdbx_seq_one_letter_code
_entity_poly.pdbx_strand_id
1 'polypeptide(L)'
;MLAASAAWDGLATELASAAQSFSSITTGLAGDAWQGAASTAMVSTAGQYTGVLSAAAAQAQTAALQAQVVAGEFESALAATVHPALVSANRSQLIQLVFSNLFGQNAPAIAAAEAQYEEMWAQDVSAMVGYHGGVSAAAAQLSSWSSAIQGLPGQATAAIAGSPAAAALSPATPAAANPIVDLLGGVENEATNVVAQVEHYAVNIINAPTDLLFGFPLIGGGGSAPLGGTITGGNATAPLTVFGGTEPLVNATVGTGSGMPLLVDTGSTGLVVPFTKVGGLLGLLQLGIPHGAGIGGYSGGLDYLYLTYNAPVNFGGGIMTAPTPVNVELFAWPVSISSAMNSGLTFQSFFATDGASGVLGVGPNAGGPGPSIPLQALPSPYNSGLLINQTATNPYLQFGGHNTVSTPVLTTLNGSPITNLQVQIGAGPLQPNVASIVDSGGVQGTLPASIGAVPGDLINVYDSNGTHLLYSYVLDGTGSNGYSPTPISSGLMNTGNLIFAEHPVYVDFGNNTSTIFQ
;
A
#
# COMPACT_ATOMS: atom_id res chain seq x y z
N MET A 1 9.77 19.28 12.50
CA MET A 1 10.51 18.56 13.54
C MET A 1 10.58 19.34 14.86
N LEU A 2 11.05 20.59 14.92
CA LEU A 2 11.13 21.34 16.19
C LEU A 2 9.75 21.55 16.87
N ALA A 3 8.69 21.84 16.10
CA ALA A 3 7.34 21.93 16.65
C ALA A 3 6.84 20.59 17.21
N ALA A 4 7.19 19.48 16.55
CA ALA A 4 6.88 18.15 17.04
C ALA A 4 7.64 17.80 18.32
N SER A 5 8.93 18.15 18.39
CA SER A 5 9.72 18.02 19.62
C SER A 5 9.05 18.77 20.78
N ALA A 6 8.63 20.02 20.56
CA ALA A 6 7.93 20.81 21.59
C ALA A 6 6.60 20.19 22.02
N ALA A 7 5.84 19.59 21.08
CA ALA A 7 4.59 18.92 21.41
C ALA A 7 4.81 17.66 22.27
N TRP A 8 5.82 16.86 21.94
CA TRP A 8 6.21 15.69 22.72
C TRP A 8 6.73 16.05 24.11
N ASP A 9 7.50 17.13 24.23
CA ASP A 9 8.00 17.64 25.51
C ASP A 9 6.84 18.13 26.39
N GLY A 10 5.86 18.83 25.79
CA GLY A 10 4.61 19.19 26.43
C GLY A 10 3.85 17.97 26.95
N LEU A 11 3.65 16.94 26.14
CA LEU A 11 3.00 15.70 26.54
C LEU A 11 3.75 14.99 27.67
N ALA A 12 5.09 14.95 27.63
CA ALA A 12 5.91 14.39 28.70
C ALA A 12 5.67 15.09 30.02
N THR A 13 5.62 16.42 29.99
CA THR A 13 5.34 17.26 31.16
C THR A 13 3.95 17.01 31.73
N GLU A 14 2.93 16.95 30.90
CA GLU A 14 1.54 16.66 31.28
C GLU A 14 1.40 15.29 31.96
N LEU A 15 1.99 14.24 31.34
CA LEU A 15 1.96 12.87 31.85
C LEU A 15 2.70 12.76 33.21
N ALA A 16 3.85 13.42 33.35
CA ALA A 16 4.59 13.47 34.61
C ALA A 16 3.78 14.18 35.71
N SER A 17 3.14 15.30 35.39
CA SER A 17 2.26 16.04 36.29
C SER A 17 1.04 15.20 36.70
N ALA A 18 0.42 14.48 35.75
CA ALA A 18 -0.69 13.58 36.04
C ALA A 18 -0.27 12.44 36.97
N ALA A 19 0.89 11.80 36.71
CA ALA A 19 1.46 10.76 37.58
C ALA A 19 1.65 11.26 39.02
N GLN A 20 2.24 12.42 39.16
CA GLN A 20 2.50 13.04 40.48
C GLN A 20 1.21 13.40 41.20
N SER A 21 0.25 14.02 40.51
CA SER A 21 -1.06 14.39 41.07
C SER A 21 -1.84 13.16 41.53
N PHE A 22 -1.90 12.12 40.69
CA PHE A 22 -2.58 10.87 41.02
C PHE A 22 -1.94 10.17 42.22
N SER A 23 -0.61 10.09 42.27
CA SER A 23 0.13 9.55 43.41
C SER A 23 -0.15 10.33 44.71
N SER A 24 -0.17 11.66 44.66
CA SER A 24 -0.44 12.52 45.81
C SER A 24 -1.86 12.30 46.37
N ILE A 25 -2.88 12.28 45.48
CA ILE A 25 -4.27 12.06 45.85
C ILE A 25 -4.46 10.67 46.48
N THR A 26 -3.92 9.62 45.85
CA THR A 26 -4.09 8.23 46.32
C THR A 26 -3.37 8.00 47.65
N THR A 27 -2.19 8.59 47.83
CA THR A 27 -1.44 8.51 49.09
C THR A 27 -2.13 9.28 50.21
N GLY A 28 -2.65 10.49 49.94
CA GLY A 28 -3.41 11.29 50.90
C GLY A 28 -4.70 10.56 51.32
N LEU A 29 -5.45 9.97 50.38
CA LEU A 29 -6.67 9.22 50.70
C LEU A 29 -6.37 8.01 51.60
N ALA A 30 -5.30 7.28 51.37
CA ALA A 30 -4.89 6.12 52.18
C ALA A 30 -4.29 6.50 53.54
N GLY A 31 -3.73 7.70 53.67
CA GLY A 31 -3.15 8.21 54.92
C GLY A 31 -4.19 8.67 55.93
N ASP A 32 -5.16 9.44 55.48
CA ASP A 32 -6.06 10.17 56.38
C ASP A 32 -7.50 9.68 56.38
N ALA A 33 -8.07 9.37 55.22
CA ALA A 33 -9.52 9.15 55.07
C ALA A 33 -9.93 7.69 54.93
N TRP A 34 -9.04 6.79 54.49
CA TRP A 34 -9.39 5.41 54.20
C TRP A 34 -8.25 4.46 54.58
N GLN A 35 -8.49 3.61 55.61
CA GLN A 35 -7.51 2.64 56.11
C GLN A 35 -8.03 1.19 56.05
N GLY A 36 -7.11 0.22 56.01
CA GLY A 36 -7.40 -1.21 56.00
C GLY A 36 -6.96 -1.92 54.72
N ALA A 37 -7.28 -3.22 54.64
CA ALA A 37 -6.82 -4.09 53.54
C ALA A 37 -7.21 -3.59 52.15
N ALA A 38 -8.41 -3.01 52.01
CA ALA A 38 -8.88 -2.46 50.75
C ALA A 38 -8.10 -1.19 50.34
N SER A 39 -7.75 -0.34 51.29
CA SER A 39 -6.91 0.83 51.06
C SER A 39 -5.50 0.42 50.58
N THR A 40 -4.91 -0.59 51.23
CA THR A 40 -3.61 -1.13 50.83
C THR A 40 -3.62 -1.69 49.42
N ALA A 41 -4.68 -2.44 49.04
CA ALA A 41 -4.87 -2.97 47.69
C ALA A 41 -5.00 -1.85 46.64
N MET A 42 -5.78 -0.79 46.98
CA MET A 42 -5.93 0.38 46.11
C MET A 42 -4.59 1.09 45.88
N VAL A 43 -3.80 1.36 46.95
CA VAL A 43 -2.49 2.00 46.83
C VAL A 43 -1.53 1.19 45.99
N SER A 44 -1.54 -0.14 46.13
CA SER A 44 -0.72 -1.03 45.29
C SER A 44 -1.07 -0.91 43.82
N THR A 45 -2.37 -0.93 43.46
CA THR A 45 -2.85 -0.77 42.09
C THR A 45 -2.58 0.65 41.56
N ALA A 46 -2.82 1.66 42.37
CA ALA A 46 -2.53 3.06 42.02
C ALA A 46 -1.04 3.31 41.76
N GLY A 47 -0.16 2.65 42.52
CA GLY A 47 1.28 2.72 42.31
C GLY A 47 1.71 2.17 40.92
N GLN A 48 1.05 1.13 40.46
CA GLN A 48 1.30 0.60 39.11
C GLN A 48 0.82 1.55 38.00
N TYR A 49 -0.36 2.14 38.15
CA TYR A 49 -0.86 3.15 37.22
C TYR A 49 0.06 4.39 37.19
N THR A 50 0.54 4.85 38.34
CA THR A 50 1.55 5.90 38.41
C THR A 50 2.83 5.51 37.67
N GLY A 51 3.26 4.25 37.80
CA GLY A 51 4.41 3.70 37.05
C GLY A 51 4.22 3.75 35.54
N VAL A 52 3.02 3.41 35.07
CA VAL A 52 2.67 3.49 33.64
C VAL A 52 2.72 4.92 33.12
N LEU A 53 2.12 5.88 33.86
CA LEU A 53 2.16 7.29 33.47
C LEU A 53 3.60 7.85 33.46
N SER A 54 4.42 7.47 34.42
CA SER A 54 5.83 7.88 34.47
C SER A 54 6.66 7.30 33.35
N ALA A 55 6.41 6.02 32.99
CA ALA A 55 7.05 5.39 31.84
C ALA A 55 6.63 6.04 30.52
N ALA A 56 5.35 6.35 30.33
CA ALA A 56 4.84 7.06 29.18
C ALA A 56 5.43 8.48 29.07
N ALA A 57 5.59 9.19 30.19
CA ALA A 57 6.26 10.50 30.24
C ALA A 57 7.72 10.40 29.77
N ALA A 58 8.47 9.41 30.25
CA ALA A 58 9.86 9.18 29.84
C ALA A 58 9.97 8.84 28.34
N GLN A 59 9.02 8.08 27.81
CA GLN A 59 8.98 7.76 26.38
C GLN A 59 8.65 8.99 25.52
N ALA A 60 7.68 9.81 25.94
CA ALA A 60 7.38 11.06 25.26
C ALA A 60 8.60 12.02 25.26
N GLN A 61 9.36 12.08 26.36
CA GLN A 61 10.61 12.82 26.43
C GLN A 61 11.65 12.28 25.44
N THR A 62 11.76 10.95 25.31
CA THR A 62 12.65 10.32 24.32
C THR A 62 12.23 10.69 22.89
N ALA A 63 10.94 10.66 22.59
CA ALA A 63 10.42 11.07 21.28
C ALA A 63 10.73 12.54 20.97
N ALA A 64 10.62 13.44 21.96
CA ALA A 64 11.00 14.84 21.81
C ALA A 64 12.49 15.01 21.44
N LEU A 65 13.37 14.27 22.11
CA LEU A 65 14.81 14.29 21.83
C LEU A 65 15.13 13.72 20.43
N GLN A 66 14.50 12.62 20.02
CA GLN A 66 14.71 12.05 18.69
C GLN A 66 14.23 13.00 17.58
N ALA A 67 13.13 13.71 17.80
CA ALA A 67 12.68 14.73 16.88
C ALA A 67 13.69 15.89 16.72
N GLN A 68 14.40 16.26 17.77
CA GLN A 68 15.50 17.25 17.70
C GLN A 68 16.70 16.70 16.92
N VAL A 69 17.08 15.44 17.18
CA VAL A 69 18.18 14.78 16.46
C VAL A 69 17.89 14.80 14.95
N VAL A 70 16.69 14.39 14.54
CA VAL A 70 16.31 14.37 13.10
C VAL A 70 16.33 15.79 12.51
N ALA A 71 15.94 16.82 13.26
CA ALA A 71 16.04 18.20 12.79
C ALA A 71 17.51 18.60 12.55
N GLY A 72 18.42 18.24 13.46
CA GLY A 72 19.86 18.52 13.32
C GLY A 72 20.49 17.76 12.16
N GLU A 73 20.13 16.49 11.95
CA GLU A 73 20.59 15.70 10.80
C GLU A 73 20.14 16.31 9.47
N PHE A 74 18.91 16.81 9.42
CA PHE A 74 18.41 17.52 8.24
C PHE A 74 19.20 18.79 7.93
N GLU A 75 19.45 19.65 8.94
CA GLU A 75 20.23 20.86 8.78
C GLU A 75 21.67 20.55 8.34
N SER A 76 22.26 19.49 8.89
CA SER A 76 23.61 19.03 8.51
C SER A 76 23.66 18.56 7.06
N ALA A 77 22.67 17.76 6.64
CA ALA A 77 22.58 17.29 5.26
C ALA A 77 22.36 18.45 4.29
N LEU A 78 21.46 19.39 4.60
CA LEU A 78 21.20 20.57 3.78
C LEU A 78 22.46 21.42 3.59
N ALA A 79 23.26 21.58 4.66
CA ALA A 79 24.52 22.31 4.59
C ALA A 79 25.60 21.56 3.79
N ALA A 80 25.53 20.23 3.74
CA ALA A 80 26.49 19.38 3.04
C ALA A 80 26.17 19.20 1.54
N THR A 81 24.93 19.44 1.10
CA THR A 81 24.53 19.30 -0.32
C THR A 81 25.08 20.43 -1.18
N VAL A 82 25.32 20.11 -2.44
CA VAL A 82 25.82 21.08 -3.42
C VAL A 82 24.74 22.10 -3.78
N HIS A 83 25.08 23.38 -3.69
CA HIS A 83 24.11 24.43 -4.00
C HIS A 83 23.67 24.35 -5.47
N PRO A 84 22.37 24.40 -5.81
CA PRO A 84 21.86 24.25 -7.18
C PRO A 84 22.49 25.20 -8.21
N ALA A 85 22.90 26.38 -7.79
CA ALA A 85 23.59 27.34 -8.67
C ALA A 85 24.95 26.83 -9.16
N LEU A 86 25.69 26.04 -8.38
CA LEU A 86 26.96 25.45 -8.78
C LEU A 86 26.75 24.37 -9.83
N VAL A 87 25.72 23.54 -9.67
CA VAL A 87 25.33 22.53 -10.65
C VAL A 87 24.94 23.20 -11.97
N SER A 88 24.10 24.24 -11.90
CA SER A 88 23.67 25.01 -13.08
C SER A 88 24.86 25.69 -13.80
N ALA A 89 25.80 26.27 -13.05
CA ALA A 89 27.02 26.89 -13.62
C ALA A 89 27.87 25.84 -14.34
N ASN A 90 28.12 24.69 -13.72
CA ASN A 90 28.86 23.58 -14.33
C ASN A 90 28.20 23.10 -15.64
N ARG A 91 26.88 22.89 -15.66
CA ARG A 91 26.17 22.49 -16.88
C ARG A 91 26.19 23.54 -17.97
N SER A 92 26.09 24.83 -17.63
CA SER A 92 26.20 25.92 -18.58
C SER A 92 27.61 26.01 -19.17
N GLN A 93 28.64 25.83 -18.35
CA GLN A 93 30.04 25.78 -18.80
C GLN A 93 30.30 24.62 -19.75
N LEU A 94 29.78 23.41 -19.40
CA LEU A 94 29.90 22.22 -20.25
C LEU A 94 29.31 22.48 -21.64
N ILE A 95 28.10 23.04 -21.71
CA ILE A 95 27.42 23.38 -22.96
C ILE A 95 28.29 24.32 -23.81
N GLN A 96 28.84 25.36 -23.21
CA GLN A 96 29.72 26.32 -23.94
C GLN A 96 30.98 25.63 -24.47
N LEU A 97 31.62 24.77 -23.68
CA LEU A 97 32.80 24.01 -24.08
C LEU A 97 32.52 23.07 -25.25
N VAL A 98 31.35 22.38 -25.23
CA VAL A 98 30.92 21.49 -26.31
C VAL A 98 30.64 22.28 -27.59
N PHE A 99 29.88 23.36 -27.54
CA PHE A 99 29.61 24.19 -28.74
C PHE A 99 30.84 24.81 -29.36
N SER A 100 31.84 25.17 -28.55
CA SER A 100 33.11 25.75 -29.05
C SER A 100 34.16 24.69 -29.46
N ASN A 101 33.86 23.38 -29.30
CA ASN A 101 34.84 22.30 -29.54
C ASN A 101 34.90 21.85 -31.01
N LEU A 102 34.98 22.80 -31.95
CA LEU A 102 34.93 22.53 -33.40
C LEU A 102 36.06 21.63 -33.91
N PHE A 103 37.23 21.67 -33.27
CA PHE A 103 38.44 20.93 -33.66
C PHE A 103 38.92 19.97 -32.56
N GLY A 104 38.10 19.69 -31.53
CA GLY A 104 38.48 18.80 -30.45
C GLY A 104 39.36 19.41 -29.36
N GLN A 105 39.69 20.71 -29.45
CA GLN A 105 40.62 21.40 -28.56
C GLN A 105 40.12 21.52 -27.11
N ASN A 106 38.79 21.44 -26.87
CA ASN A 106 38.20 21.57 -25.54
C ASN A 106 38.01 20.21 -24.83
N ALA A 107 38.42 19.10 -25.45
CA ALA A 107 38.21 17.78 -24.89
C ALA A 107 38.71 17.63 -23.43
N PRO A 108 39.92 18.14 -23.05
CA PRO A 108 40.35 18.07 -21.65
C PRO A 108 39.48 18.90 -20.70
N ALA A 109 38.99 20.07 -21.16
CA ALA A 109 38.13 20.94 -20.35
C ALA A 109 36.70 20.35 -20.18
N ILE A 110 36.21 19.70 -21.23
CA ILE A 110 34.92 18.94 -21.16
C ILE A 110 35.05 17.80 -20.14
N ALA A 111 36.12 17.01 -20.22
CA ALA A 111 36.37 15.93 -19.26
C ALA A 111 36.50 16.44 -17.81
N ALA A 112 37.14 17.61 -17.62
CA ALA A 112 37.25 18.25 -16.31
C ALA A 112 35.88 18.73 -15.78
N ALA A 113 35.01 19.30 -16.63
CA ALA A 113 33.67 19.70 -16.25
C ALA A 113 32.75 18.48 -15.90
N GLU A 114 32.90 17.39 -16.62
CA GLU A 114 32.21 16.11 -16.31
C GLU A 114 32.70 15.55 -14.96
N ALA A 115 34.03 15.48 -14.74
CA ALA A 115 34.59 15.01 -13.47
C ALA A 115 34.13 15.86 -12.27
N GLN A 116 34.02 17.17 -12.45
CA GLN A 116 33.50 18.07 -11.41
C GLN A 116 32.02 17.81 -11.12
N TYR A 117 31.23 17.46 -12.12
CA TYR A 117 29.83 17.08 -11.91
C TYR A 117 29.72 15.76 -11.13
N GLU A 118 30.52 14.77 -11.46
CA GLU A 118 30.58 13.50 -10.73
C GLU A 118 30.98 13.71 -9.26
N GLU A 119 31.91 14.62 -8.98
CA GLU A 119 32.31 14.99 -7.62
C GLU A 119 31.15 15.63 -6.84
N MET A 120 30.42 16.57 -7.47
CA MET A 120 29.23 17.19 -6.87
C MET A 120 28.16 16.15 -6.58
N TRP A 121 27.94 15.22 -7.50
CA TRP A 121 26.98 14.13 -7.30
C TRP A 121 27.40 13.18 -6.16
N ALA A 122 28.67 12.81 -6.08
CA ALA A 122 29.21 12.01 -5.00
C ALA A 122 29.08 12.70 -3.63
N GLN A 123 29.24 14.03 -3.58
CA GLN A 123 29.03 14.82 -2.38
C GLN A 123 27.57 14.76 -1.92
N ASP A 124 26.61 14.95 -2.83
CA ASP A 124 25.18 14.88 -2.52
C ASP A 124 24.77 13.49 -2.03
N VAL A 125 25.25 12.43 -2.69
CA VAL A 125 25.03 11.04 -2.24
C VAL A 125 25.58 10.82 -0.84
N SER A 126 26.79 11.32 -0.54
CA SER A 126 27.39 11.20 0.79
C SER A 126 26.59 11.94 1.86
N ALA A 127 26.10 13.14 1.57
CA ALA A 127 25.23 13.91 2.46
C ALA A 127 23.94 13.17 2.77
N MET A 128 23.30 12.58 1.74
CA MET A 128 22.07 11.82 1.90
C MET A 128 22.26 10.51 2.66
N VAL A 129 23.38 9.82 2.45
CA VAL A 129 23.72 8.59 3.22
C VAL A 129 23.93 8.93 4.69
N GLY A 130 24.62 10.04 5.00
CA GLY A 130 24.80 10.53 6.37
C GLY A 130 23.45 10.83 7.05
N TYR A 131 22.61 11.61 6.38
CA TYR A 131 21.26 11.93 6.83
C TYR A 131 20.43 10.66 7.13
N HIS A 132 20.43 9.73 6.18
CA HIS A 132 19.74 8.45 6.34
C HIS A 132 20.24 7.68 7.57
N GLY A 133 21.56 7.62 7.78
CA GLY A 133 22.15 6.95 8.94
C GLY A 133 21.67 7.55 10.26
N GLY A 134 21.70 8.88 10.38
CA GLY A 134 21.25 9.59 11.57
C GLY A 134 19.76 9.43 11.88
N VAL A 135 18.92 9.56 10.83
CA VAL A 135 17.46 9.40 11.00
C VAL A 135 17.09 7.94 11.31
N SER A 136 17.79 6.95 10.72
CA SER A 136 17.56 5.55 11.03
C SER A 136 17.91 5.20 12.47
N ALA A 137 18.99 5.77 13.00
CA ALA A 137 19.36 5.62 14.41
C ALA A 137 18.30 6.23 15.34
N ALA A 138 17.77 7.41 15.00
CA ALA A 138 16.68 8.03 15.75
C ALA A 138 15.39 7.19 15.71
N ALA A 139 15.02 6.65 14.55
CA ALA A 139 13.86 5.79 14.40
C ALA A 139 13.99 4.47 15.20
N ALA A 140 15.17 3.89 15.26
CA ALA A 140 15.44 2.68 16.04
C ALA A 140 15.18 2.88 17.54
N GLN A 141 15.39 4.08 18.05
CA GLN A 141 15.07 4.41 19.45
C GLN A 141 13.55 4.49 19.69
N LEU A 142 12.77 4.90 18.70
CA LEU A 142 11.31 4.95 18.79
C LEU A 142 10.66 3.56 18.68
N SER A 143 11.22 2.63 17.89
CA SER A 143 10.69 1.27 17.76
C SER A 143 10.79 0.46 19.07
N SER A 144 11.71 0.80 19.97
CA SER A 144 11.79 0.20 21.31
C SER A 144 10.61 0.60 22.21
N TRP A 145 9.89 1.65 21.90
CA TRP A 145 8.74 2.11 22.65
C TRP A 145 7.53 1.17 22.49
N SER A 146 7.18 0.76 21.27
CA SER A 146 6.03 -0.14 21.05
C SER A 146 6.15 -1.43 21.86
N SER A 147 7.37 -2.01 21.96
CA SER A 147 7.61 -3.20 22.77
C SER A 147 7.54 -2.94 24.28
N ALA A 148 7.94 -1.77 24.74
CA ALA A 148 7.83 -1.39 26.17
C ALA A 148 6.37 -1.20 26.59
N ILE A 149 5.55 -0.56 25.77
CA ILE A 149 4.12 -0.35 26.04
C ILE A 149 3.33 -1.66 25.96
N GLN A 150 3.63 -2.54 25.00
CA GLN A 150 2.98 -3.86 24.87
C GLN A 150 3.21 -4.76 26.09
N GLY A 151 4.29 -4.58 26.82
CA GLY A 151 4.55 -5.29 28.08
C GLY A 151 3.76 -4.81 29.29
N LEU A 152 3.21 -3.60 29.26
CA LEU A 152 2.54 -2.96 30.41
C LEU A 152 1.20 -3.63 30.80
N PRO A 153 0.29 -3.99 29.87
CA PRO A 153 -0.94 -4.68 30.20
C PRO A 153 -0.71 -6.05 30.86
N GLY A 154 0.29 -6.81 30.40
CA GLY A 154 0.65 -8.09 30.99
C GLY A 154 1.21 -7.98 32.41
N GLN A 155 1.96 -6.94 32.70
CA GLN A 155 2.49 -6.67 34.04
C GLN A 155 1.37 -6.20 35.00
N ALA A 156 0.44 -5.39 34.53
CA ALA A 156 -0.70 -4.93 35.31
C ALA A 156 -1.65 -6.11 35.66
N THR A 157 -1.94 -6.98 34.71
CA THR A 157 -2.75 -8.19 34.93
C THR A 157 -2.08 -9.21 35.87
N ALA A 158 -0.77 -9.42 35.74
CA ALA A 158 -0.01 -10.32 36.59
C ALA A 158 0.05 -9.81 38.04
N ALA A 159 0.16 -8.51 38.24
CA ALA A 159 0.22 -7.91 39.57
C ALA A 159 -1.16 -7.90 40.27
N ILE A 160 -2.25 -7.73 39.51
CA ILE A 160 -3.62 -7.89 40.05
C ILE A 160 -3.89 -9.36 40.42
N ALA A 161 -3.46 -10.32 39.60
CA ALA A 161 -3.61 -11.75 39.85
C ALA A 161 -2.81 -12.24 41.08
N GLY A 162 -1.65 -11.62 41.37
CA GLY A 162 -0.81 -11.91 42.54
C GLY A 162 -1.18 -11.16 43.81
N SER A 163 -2.19 -10.28 43.81
CA SER A 163 -2.59 -9.47 44.96
C SER A 163 -3.49 -10.25 45.92
N PRO A 164 -3.46 -9.95 47.23
CA PRO A 164 -4.40 -10.50 48.21
C PRO A 164 -5.88 -10.23 47.88
N ALA A 165 -6.17 -9.21 47.07
CA ALA A 165 -7.49 -8.90 46.55
C ALA A 165 -7.99 -9.95 45.54
N ALA A 166 -7.11 -10.53 44.72
CA ALA A 166 -7.49 -11.61 43.81
C ALA A 166 -7.85 -12.90 44.54
N ALA A 167 -7.21 -13.17 45.67
CA ALA A 167 -7.52 -14.31 46.54
C ALA A 167 -8.90 -14.17 47.23
N ALA A 168 -9.33 -12.93 47.47
CA ALA A 168 -10.68 -12.65 48.02
C ALA A 168 -11.82 -12.72 46.99
N LEU A 169 -11.48 -12.77 45.67
CA LEU A 169 -12.40 -12.84 44.55
C LEU A 169 -12.50 -14.26 43.94
N SER A 170 -12.01 -15.28 44.63
CA SER A 170 -12.14 -16.68 44.17
C SER A 170 -13.62 -17.11 44.11
N PRO A 171 -14.05 -17.80 43.07
CA PRO A 171 -15.44 -17.85 42.63
C PRO A 171 -16.25 -18.83 43.46
N ALA A 172 -17.32 -18.34 44.03
CA ALA A 172 -18.40 -19.16 44.59
C ALA A 172 -19.72 -19.02 43.81
N THR A 173 -19.74 -18.62 42.56
CA THR A 173 -20.93 -18.71 41.70
C THR A 173 -20.59 -18.52 40.21
N PRO A 174 -21.24 -19.28 39.29
CA PRO A 174 -21.09 -19.08 37.85
C PRO A 174 -21.98 -17.95 37.35
N ALA A 175 -21.44 -17.20 36.37
CA ALA A 175 -22.13 -16.30 35.43
C ALA A 175 -22.70 -14.99 36.02
N ALA A 176 -21.83 -14.07 36.35
CA ALA A 176 -22.09 -12.65 36.11
C ALA A 176 -20.84 -12.08 35.46
N ALA A 177 -20.97 -11.32 34.37
CA ALA A 177 -19.90 -10.64 33.69
C ALA A 177 -19.07 -9.87 34.73
N ASN A 178 -17.77 -10.13 34.79
CA ASN A 178 -16.90 -9.52 35.78
C ASN A 178 -16.54 -8.10 35.30
N PRO A 179 -17.10 -7.04 35.91
CA PRO A 179 -16.90 -5.66 35.43
C PRO A 179 -15.43 -5.22 35.43
N ILE A 180 -14.56 -5.94 36.17
CA ILE A 180 -13.11 -5.68 36.16
C ILE A 180 -12.47 -6.25 34.88
N VAL A 181 -12.94 -7.38 34.37
CA VAL A 181 -12.46 -7.95 33.09
C VAL A 181 -12.88 -7.09 31.91
N ASP A 182 -14.11 -6.55 31.93
CA ASP A 182 -14.59 -5.62 30.91
C ASP A 182 -13.87 -4.28 30.97
N LEU A 183 -13.55 -3.79 32.17
CA LEU A 183 -12.75 -2.57 32.35
C LEU A 183 -11.29 -2.76 31.86
N LEU A 184 -10.68 -3.92 32.13
CA LEU A 184 -9.33 -4.24 31.68
C LEU A 184 -9.28 -4.44 30.16
N GLY A 185 -10.27 -5.08 29.56
CA GLY A 185 -10.42 -5.19 28.10
C GLY A 185 -10.63 -3.83 27.42
N GLY A 186 -11.36 -2.92 28.07
CA GLY A 186 -11.51 -1.53 27.62
C GLY A 186 -10.17 -0.78 27.62
N VAL A 187 -9.40 -0.89 28.70
CA VAL A 187 -8.06 -0.25 28.83
C VAL A 187 -7.07 -0.84 27.82
N GLU A 188 -7.13 -2.14 27.56
CA GLU A 188 -6.26 -2.79 26.58
C GLU A 188 -6.57 -2.32 25.13
N ASN A 189 -7.85 -2.14 24.80
CA ASN A 189 -8.28 -1.61 23.51
C ASN A 189 -7.91 -0.12 23.35
N GLU A 190 -8.08 0.70 24.40
CA GLU A 190 -7.68 2.10 24.35
C GLU A 190 -6.15 2.26 24.27
N ALA A 191 -5.38 1.46 25.00
CA ALA A 191 -3.93 1.47 24.92
C ALA A 191 -3.45 1.07 23.51
N THR A 192 -4.05 0.07 22.88
CA THR A 192 -3.74 -0.34 21.51
C THR A 192 -4.06 0.76 20.50
N ASN A 193 -5.19 1.46 20.65
CA ASN A 193 -5.56 2.58 19.80
C ASN A 193 -4.61 3.78 19.97
N VAL A 194 -4.18 4.08 21.19
CA VAL A 194 -3.20 5.15 21.47
C VAL A 194 -1.85 4.81 20.86
N VAL A 195 -1.39 3.56 20.95
CA VAL A 195 -0.14 3.10 20.31
C VAL A 195 -0.22 3.27 18.79
N ALA A 196 -1.30 2.83 18.16
CA ALA A 196 -1.48 2.98 16.72
C ALA A 196 -1.51 4.45 16.26
N GLN A 197 -2.13 5.33 17.05
CA GLN A 197 -2.14 6.77 16.77
C GLN A 197 -0.73 7.38 16.93
N VAL A 198 -0.01 7.00 17.97
CA VAL A 198 1.35 7.48 18.25
C VAL A 198 2.32 7.02 17.16
N GLU A 199 2.23 5.77 16.70
CA GLU A 199 3.01 5.26 15.57
C GLU A 199 2.71 6.05 14.29
N HIS A 200 1.44 6.32 14.02
CA HIS A 200 1.03 7.12 12.86
C HIS A 200 1.59 8.56 12.94
N TYR A 201 1.52 9.20 14.09
CA TYR A 201 2.09 10.54 14.27
C TYR A 201 3.62 10.54 14.18
N ALA A 202 4.30 9.55 14.75
CA ALA A 202 5.75 9.43 14.69
C ALA A 202 6.25 9.26 13.24
N VAL A 203 5.59 8.41 12.45
CA VAL A 203 5.88 8.21 11.03
C VAL A 203 5.68 9.50 10.23
N ASN A 204 4.58 10.20 10.45
CA ASN A 204 4.31 11.47 9.77
C ASN A 204 5.33 12.57 10.14
N ILE A 205 5.76 12.63 11.39
CA ILE A 205 6.77 13.59 11.86
C ILE A 205 8.13 13.32 11.22
N ILE A 206 8.54 12.06 11.11
CA ILE A 206 9.81 11.67 10.49
C ILE A 206 9.77 11.93 8.97
N ASN A 207 8.63 11.74 8.35
CA ASN A 207 8.45 11.91 6.90
C ASN A 207 8.24 13.38 6.48
N ALA A 208 7.74 14.25 7.37
CA ALA A 208 7.41 15.64 7.02
C ALA A 208 8.53 16.40 6.28
N PRO A 209 9.83 16.31 6.64
CA PRO A 209 10.88 16.97 5.90
C PRO A 209 11.08 16.44 4.49
N THR A 210 11.00 15.12 4.31
CA THR A 210 11.16 14.49 2.98
C THR A 210 9.93 14.65 2.13
N ASP A 211 8.74 14.60 2.70
CA ASP A 211 7.48 14.91 2.02
C ASP A 211 7.46 16.35 1.52
N LEU A 212 7.95 17.31 2.32
CA LEU A 212 8.00 18.72 1.95
C LEU A 212 9.03 19.01 0.85
N LEU A 213 10.20 18.36 0.89
CA LEU A 213 11.32 18.65 -0.01
C LEU A 213 11.30 17.82 -1.29
N PHE A 214 10.85 16.58 -1.21
CA PHE A 214 10.95 15.61 -2.30
C PHE A 214 9.61 15.02 -2.70
N GLY A 215 8.53 15.29 -1.95
CA GLY A 215 7.19 14.76 -2.20
C GLY A 215 7.03 13.29 -1.84
N PHE A 216 7.92 12.73 -0.99
CA PHE A 216 7.85 11.34 -0.57
C PHE A 216 8.35 11.11 0.87
N PRO A 217 7.82 10.11 1.58
CA PRO A 217 8.21 9.78 2.94
C PRO A 217 9.54 9.05 3.03
N LEU A 218 10.29 9.32 4.09
CA LEU A 218 11.55 8.64 4.42
C LEU A 218 11.31 7.20 4.90
N ILE A 219 10.24 7.00 5.67
CA ILE A 219 9.80 5.70 6.18
C ILE A 219 8.42 5.41 5.59
N GLY A 220 8.14 4.17 5.23
CA GLY A 220 6.86 3.79 4.65
C GLY A 220 5.68 4.35 5.44
N GLY A 221 4.94 5.28 4.84
CA GLY A 221 3.79 5.95 5.42
C GLY A 221 2.50 5.27 5.06
N GLY A 222 1.61 5.20 6.01
CA GLY A 222 0.24 4.75 5.84
C GLY A 222 -0.10 3.51 6.65
N GLY A 223 -1.32 3.48 7.18
CA GLY A 223 -1.85 2.32 7.89
C GLY A 223 -1.70 1.04 7.06
N SER A 224 -1.36 -0.05 7.73
CA SER A 224 -1.26 -1.35 7.07
C SER A 224 -2.67 -1.92 6.87
N ALA A 225 -3.04 -2.17 5.61
CA ALA A 225 -4.28 -2.89 5.32
C ALA A 225 -4.16 -4.35 5.82
N PRO A 226 -5.16 -4.89 6.52
CA PRO A 226 -5.09 -6.25 7.04
C PRO A 226 -5.08 -7.26 5.88
N LEU A 227 -4.17 -8.24 5.96
CA LEU A 227 -4.10 -9.33 5.01
C LEU A 227 -5.13 -10.39 5.41
N GLY A 228 -5.99 -10.78 4.49
CA GLY A 228 -7.09 -11.70 4.76
C GLY A 228 -6.92 -13.09 4.16
N GLY A 229 -5.75 -13.43 3.63
CA GLY A 229 -5.51 -14.73 3.00
C GLY A 229 -5.66 -15.90 3.96
N THR A 230 -6.19 -17.02 3.48
CA THR A 230 -6.36 -18.26 4.25
C THR A 230 -6.11 -19.48 3.37
N ILE A 231 -5.55 -20.54 3.94
CA ILE A 231 -5.44 -21.86 3.30
C ILE A 231 -6.34 -22.82 4.09
N THR A 232 -7.43 -23.27 3.48
CA THR A 232 -8.40 -24.16 4.12
C THR A 232 -8.79 -25.28 3.16
N GLY A 233 -8.66 -26.54 3.60
CA GLY A 233 -9.03 -27.69 2.77
C GLY A 233 -8.23 -27.82 1.46
N GLY A 234 -7.00 -27.28 1.42
CA GLY A 234 -6.17 -27.24 0.21
C GLY A 234 -6.45 -26.07 -0.72
N ASN A 235 -7.42 -25.20 -0.41
CA ASN A 235 -7.72 -23.99 -1.18
C ASN A 235 -7.06 -22.79 -0.53
N ALA A 236 -6.26 -22.06 -1.29
CA ALA A 236 -5.70 -20.77 -0.90
C ALA A 236 -6.62 -19.66 -1.42
N THR A 237 -7.20 -18.89 -0.52
CA THR A 237 -8.14 -17.81 -0.87
C THR A 237 -7.76 -16.50 -0.15
N ALA A 238 -8.08 -15.37 -0.77
CA ALA A 238 -7.98 -14.05 -0.15
C ALA A 238 -9.27 -13.25 -0.40
N PRO A 239 -9.75 -12.47 0.58
CA PRO A 239 -10.88 -11.59 0.40
C PRO A 239 -10.62 -10.59 -0.71
N LEU A 240 -11.64 -10.32 -1.50
CA LEU A 240 -11.64 -9.30 -2.54
C LEU A 240 -12.60 -8.19 -2.14
N THR A 241 -12.15 -6.94 -2.23
CA THR A 241 -13.03 -5.77 -2.09
C THR A 241 -13.30 -5.23 -3.48
N VAL A 242 -14.57 -5.12 -3.87
CA VAL A 242 -14.94 -4.46 -5.12
C VAL A 242 -15.23 -3.00 -4.80
N PHE A 243 -14.26 -2.13 -5.04
CA PHE A 243 -14.38 -0.70 -4.79
C PHE A 243 -15.12 -0.04 -5.95
N GLY A 244 -15.99 0.93 -5.65
CA GLY A 244 -16.78 1.62 -6.69
C GLY A 244 -17.73 0.72 -7.51
N GLY A 245 -17.73 -0.60 -7.26
CA GLY A 245 -18.49 -1.59 -8.03
C GLY A 245 -17.74 -2.16 -9.24
N THR A 246 -16.53 -1.67 -9.54
CA THR A 246 -15.76 -1.99 -10.74
C THR A 246 -14.28 -2.29 -10.50
N GLU A 247 -13.73 -1.97 -9.32
CA GLU A 247 -12.30 -2.14 -9.04
C GLU A 247 -12.06 -3.28 -8.04
N PRO A 248 -11.61 -4.45 -8.48
CA PRO A 248 -11.31 -5.58 -7.62
C PRO A 248 -9.98 -5.38 -6.88
N LEU A 249 -10.03 -5.22 -5.56
CA LEU A 249 -8.87 -4.98 -4.71
C LEU A 249 -8.56 -6.16 -3.81
N VAL A 250 -7.29 -6.55 -3.76
CA VAL A 250 -6.75 -7.52 -2.80
C VAL A 250 -5.67 -6.88 -1.94
N ASN A 251 -5.64 -7.17 -0.65
CA ASN A 251 -4.60 -6.65 0.23
C ASN A 251 -3.37 -7.55 0.20
N ALA A 252 -2.19 -6.95 0.02
CA ALA A 252 -0.91 -7.63 0.08
C ALA A 252 0.20 -6.76 0.66
N THR A 253 1.30 -7.38 1.09
CA THR A 253 2.57 -6.71 1.39
C THR A 253 3.63 -7.11 0.37
N VAL A 254 4.61 -6.22 0.14
CA VAL A 254 5.79 -6.48 -0.69
C VAL A 254 7.04 -6.32 0.18
N GLY A 255 7.86 -7.36 0.26
CA GLY A 255 9.02 -7.36 1.13
C GLY A 255 8.64 -7.11 2.59
N THR A 256 9.25 -6.11 3.21
CA THR A 256 8.95 -5.65 4.58
C THR A 256 7.98 -4.48 4.64
N GLY A 257 7.36 -4.13 3.50
CA GLY A 257 6.42 -3.02 3.40
C GLY A 257 5.10 -3.25 4.12
N SER A 258 4.31 -2.18 4.23
CA SER A 258 2.97 -2.22 4.84
C SER A 258 1.95 -2.91 3.92
N GLY A 259 0.89 -3.47 4.52
CA GLY A 259 -0.26 -3.99 3.77
C GLY A 259 -0.95 -2.88 2.97
N MET A 260 -1.27 -3.18 1.71
CA MET A 260 -1.86 -2.21 0.78
C MET A 260 -2.89 -2.87 -0.13
N PRO A 261 -3.94 -2.15 -0.54
CA PRO A 261 -4.85 -2.61 -1.57
C PRO A 261 -4.18 -2.55 -2.94
N LEU A 262 -4.19 -3.68 -3.66
CA LEU A 262 -3.71 -3.81 -5.02
C LEU A 262 -4.88 -4.05 -5.95
N LEU A 263 -4.96 -3.30 -7.04
CA LEU A 263 -5.92 -3.56 -8.12
C LEU A 263 -5.56 -4.86 -8.82
N VAL A 264 -6.47 -5.83 -8.85
CA VAL A 264 -6.30 -7.09 -9.55
C VAL A 264 -6.64 -6.86 -11.03
N ASP A 265 -5.61 -6.83 -11.86
CA ASP A 265 -5.69 -6.37 -13.24
C ASP A 265 -5.33 -7.49 -14.22
N THR A 266 -6.32 -8.01 -14.95
CA THR A 266 -6.07 -8.98 -16.03
C THR A 266 -5.62 -8.31 -17.31
N GLY A 267 -5.76 -6.99 -17.44
CA GLY A 267 -5.31 -6.21 -18.58
C GLY A 267 -3.80 -5.93 -18.60
N SER A 268 -3.08 -6.24 -17.51
CA SER A 268 -1.62 -6.07 -17.43
C SER A 268 -0.90 -7.29 -16.85
N THR A 269 0.43 -7.30 -17.00
CA THR A 269 1.32 -8.31 -16.41
C THR A 269 2.31 -7.63 -15.47
N GLY A 270 2.50 -8.21 -14.27
CA GLY A 270 3.49 -7.76 -13.30
C GLY A 270 2.93 -6.90 -12.19
N LEU A 271 3.70 -6.74 -11.13
CA LEU A 271 3.33 -5.96 -9.96
C LEU A 271 4.02 -4.60 -9.97
N VAL A 272 3.24 -3.55 -9.83
CA VAL A 272 3.73 -2.17 -9.69
C VAL A 272 3.21 -1.59 -8.38
N VAL A 273 4.12 -1.14 -7.53
CA VAL A 273 3.80 -0.53 -6.24
C VAL A 273 4.64 0.72 -6.01
N PRO A 274 4.14 1.74 -5.31
CA PRO A 274 4.95 2.90 -4.98
C PRO A 274 6.01 2.53 -3.91
N PHE A 275 7.19 3.16 -3.99
CA PHE A 275 8.28 2.87 -3.07
C PHE A 275 7.92 3.16 -1.60
N THR A 276 6.99 4.04 -1.35
CA THR A 276 6.44 4.32 -0.02
C THR A 276 5.81 3.09 0.63
N LYS A 277 5.23 2.20 -0.17
CA LYS A 277 4.55 0.98 0.29
C LYS A 277 5.46 -0.23 0.46
N VAL A 278 6.69 -0.17 -0.03
CA VAL A 278 7.72 -1.18 0.26
C VAL A 278 8.58 -0.82 1.47
N GLY A 279 8.24 0.25 2.20
CA GLY A 279 8.97 0.73 3.38
C GLY A 279 9.79 2.00 3.12
N GLY A 280 9.51 2.73 2.03
CA GLY A 280 10.24 3.94 1.66
C GLY A 280 11.69 3.63 1.30
N LEU A 281 12.58 4.60 1.50
CA LEU A 281 14.00 4.45 1.19
C LEU A 281 14.67 3.29 1.95
N LEU A 282 14.28 3.09 3.22
CA LEU A 282 14.76 1.95 4.02
C LEU A 282 14.33 0.60 3.43
N GLY A 283 13.07 0.50 3.01
CA GLY A 283 12.56 -0.68 2.35
C GLY A 283 13.30 -0.98 1.04
N LEU A 284 13.57 0.02 0.22
CA LEU A 284 14.38 -0.14 -0.99
C LEU A 284 15.77 -0.72 -0.70
N LEU A 285 16.45 -0.19 0.33
CA LEU A 285 17.75 -0.72 0.76
C LEU A 285 17.68 -2.17 1.24
N GLN A 286 16.60 -2.55 1.92
CA GLN A 286 16.37 -3.93 2.35
C GLN A 286 16.05 -4.88 1.19
N LEU A 287 15.40 -4.39 0.12
CA LEU A 287 15.19 -5.15 -1.11
C LEU A 287 16.49 -5.43 -1.87
N GLY A 288 17.55 -4.68 -1.57
CA GLY A 288 18.89 -4.88 -2.14
C GLY A 288 19.11 -4.09 -3.43
N ILE A 289 19.90 -4.66 -4.34
CA ILE A 289 20.24 -4.00 -5.61
C ILE A 289 19.13 -4.26 -6.64
N PRO A 290 18.59 -3.21 -7.30
CA PRO A 290 17.64 -3.41 -8.38
C PRO A 290 18.32 -4.12 -9.57
N HIS A 291 17.60 -4.99 -10.25
CA HIS A 291 18.10 -5.69 -11.43
C HIS A 291 17.47 -5.21 -12.75
N GLY A 292 16.62 -4.19 -12.68
CA GLY A 292 16.00 -3.54 -13.83
C GLY A 292 15.55 -2.12 -13.49
N ALA A 293 15.33 -1.34 -14.53
CA ALA A 293 14.76 0.01 -14.47
C ALA A 293 14.02 0.29 -15.77
N GLY A 294 12.99 1.14 -15.71
CA GLY A 294 12.26 1.53 -16.90
C GLY A 294 11.23 2.62 -16.63
N ILE A 295 10.58 3.02 -17.72
CA ILE A 295 9.41 3.90 -17.67
C ILE A 295 8.21 3.06 -18.07
N GLY A 296 7.19 3.05 -17.23
CA GLY A 296 5.88 2.46 -17.50
C GLY A 296 4.84 3.55 -17.64
N GLY A 297 3.66 3.17 -18.16
CA GLY A 297 2.53 4.10 -18.27
C GLY A 297 1.20 3.35 -18.20
N TYR A 298 0.16 4.07 -17.79
CA TYR A 298 -1.22 3.59 -17.77
C TYR A 298 -2.07 4.37 -18.76
N SER A 299 -3.06 3.71 -19.34
CA SER A 299 -3.96 4.29 -20.36
C SER A 299 -4.71 5.52 -19.87
N GLY A 300 -4.88 5.70 -18.57
CA GLY A 300 -5.43 6.91 -17.94
C GLY A 300 -4.52 8.14 -17.99
N GLY A 301 -3.32 8.04 -18.60
CA GLY A 301 -2.43 9.17 -18.85
C GLY A 301 -1.45 9.47 -17.72
N LEU A 302 -0.94 8.44 -17.05
CA LEU A 302 0.14 8.52 -16.07
C LEU A 302 1.35 7.74 -16.59
N ASP A 303 2.51 8.39 -16.66
CA ASP A 303 3.79 7.73 -16.83
C ASP A 303 4.55 7.70 -15.50
N TYR A 304 5.40 6.69 -15.30
CA TYR A 304 6.18 6.55 -14.07
C TYR A 304 7.53 5.88 -14.31
N LEU A 305 8.53 6.35 -13.55
CA LEU A 305 9.85 5.73 -13.45
C LEU A 305 9.82 4.64 -12.38
N TYR A 306 10.34 3.47 -12.69
CA TYR A 306 10.43 2.37 -11.73
C TYR A 306 11.81 1.70 -11.72
N LEU A 307 12.11 1.08 -10.58
CA LEU A 307 13.19 0.10 -10.44
C LEU A 307 12.58 -1.28 -10.17
N THR A 308 13.17 -2.33 -10.75
CA THR A 308 12.72 -3.72 -10.56
C THR A 308 13.56 -4.40 -9.48
N TYR A 309 12.89 -4.93 -8.48
CA TYR A 309 13.48 -5.71 -7.38
C TYR A 309 12.89 -7.12 -7.33
N ASN A 310 13.62 -8.07 -6.74
CA ASN A 310 13.05 -9.36 -6.36
C ASN A 310 12.56 -9.30 -4.92
N ALA A 311 11.25 -9.38 -4.73
CA ALA A 311 10.62 -9.31 -3.40
C ALA A 311 9.53 -10.37 -3.25
N PRO A 312 9.32 -10.94 -2.04
CA PRO A 312 8.15 -11.76 -1.76
C PRO A 312 6.89 -10.88 -1.69
N VAL A 313 5.80 -11.41 -2.21
CA VAL A 313 4.45 -10.82 -2.11
C VAL A 313 3.63 -11.70 -1.18
N ASN A 314 3.09 -11.12 -0.11
CA ASN A 314 2.38 -11.86 0.93
C ASN A 314 0.92 -11.39 1.02
N PHE A 315 -0.01 -12.33 0.89
CA PHE A 315 -1.47 -12.11 0.97
C PHE A 315 -2.05 -12.52 2.34
N GLY A 316 -1.21 -12.98 3.27
CA GLY A 316 -1.64 -13.48 4.59
C GLY A 316 -1.91 -14.99 4.60
N GLY A 317 -2.13 -15.55 5.81
CA GLY A 317 -2.50 -16.95 6.00
C GLY A 317 -1.56 -18.00 5.42
N GLY A 318 -0.28 -17.64 5.18
CA GLY A 318 0.71 -18.51 4.55
C GLY A 318 0.74 -18.43 3.01
N ILE A 319 -0.08 -17.58 2.40
CA ILE A 319 -0.07 -17.35 0.95
C ILE A 319 1.01 -16.31 0.64
N MET A 320 2.19 -16.78 0.31
CA MET A 320 3.35 -15.93 0.03
C MET A 320 4.14 -16.48 -1.17
N THR A 321 4.54 -15.60 -2.07
CA THR A 321 5.39 -15.94 -3.20
C THR A 321 6.85 -16.17 -2.77
N ALA A 322 7.60 -16.94 -3.54
CA ALA A 322 9.05 -16.78 -3.57
C ALA A 322 9.40 -15.34 -4.02
N PRO A 323 10.63 -14.85 -3.76
CA PRO A 323 11.05 -13.58 -4.33
C PRO A 323 10.82 -13.53 -5.84
N THR A 324 10.05 -12.55 -6.28
CA THR A 324 9.61 -12.39 -7.68
C THR A 324 9.83 -10.94 -8.12
N PRO A 325 10.00 -10.68 -9.43
CA PRO A 325 10.16 -9.32 -9.93
C PRO A 325 8.98 -8.43 -9.57
N VAL A 326 9.26 -7.30 -8.91
CA VAL A 326 8.32 -6.25 -8.56
C VAL A 326 8.88 -4.92 -9.04
N ASN A 327 8.10 -4.17 -9.78
CA ASN A 327 8.44 -2.81 -10.17
C ASN A 327 8.03 -1.85 -9.06
N VAL A 328 9.02 -1.19 -8.48
CA VAL A 328 8.83 -0.19 -7.45
C VAL A 328 8.88 1.17 -8.11
N GLU A 329 7.74 1.85 -8.15
CA GLU A 329 7.62 3.21 -8.67
C GLU A 329 8.36 4.18 -7.74
N LEU A 330 9.19 5.03 -8.32
CA LEU A 330 9.94 6.07 -7.63
C LEU A 330 9.36 7.45 -7.85
N PHE A 331 8.87 7.71 -9.06
CA PHE A 331 8.34 8.99 -9.46
C PHE A 331 7.39 8.81 -10.63
N ALA A 332 6.25 9.50 -10.59
CA ALA A 332 5.25 9.49 -11.65
C ALA A 332 4.90 10.91 -12.10
N TRP A 333 4.45 11.04 -13.35
CA TRP A 333 4.01 12.31 -13.92
C TRP A 333 2.85 12.09 -14.90
N PRO A 334 1.89 13.02 -14.96
CA PRO A 334 0.81 12.94 -15.94
C PRO A 334 1.33 13.28 -17.34
N VAL A 335 0.83 12.57 -18.37
CA VAL A 335 1.23 12.78 -19.77
C VAL A 335 0.64 14.05 -20.38
N SER A 336 -0.34 14.66 -19.73
CA SER A 336 -1.01 15.87 -20.19
C SER A 336 -1.61 16.68 -19.03
N ILE A 337 -1.93 17.96 -19.28
CA ILE A 337 -2.64 18.81 -18.31
C ILE A 337 -4.02 18.22 -18.00
N SER A 338 -4.71 17.66 -18.99
CA SER A 338 -6.00 17.01 -18.79
C SER A 338 -5.88 15.80 -17.85
N SER A 339 -4.87 14.96 -18.04
CA SER A 339 -4.59 13.82 -17.14
C SER A 339 -4.27 14.30 -15.72
N ALA A 340 -3.47 15.36 -15.58
CA ALA A 340 -3.16 15.96 -14.28
C ALA A 340 -4.41 16.47 -13.55
N MET A 341 -5.34 17.07 -14.27
CA MET A 341 -6.59 17.58 -13.69
C MET A 341 -7.59 16.48 -13.32
N ASN A 342 -7.62 15.38 -14.06
CA ASN A 342 -8.57 14.29 -13.86
C ASN A 342 -8.07 13.26 -12.83
N SER A 343 -6.77 12.97 -12.82
CA SER A 343 -6.21 11.85 -12.06
C SER A 343 -5.09 12.26 -11.08
N GLY A 344 -4.82 13.57 -10.95
CA GLY A 344 -3.79 14.09 -10.07
C GLY A 344 -2.37 14.02 -10.66
N LEU A 345 -1.37 14.38 -9.83
CA LEU A 345 0.01 14.58 -10.25
C LEU A 345 0.95 13.42 -9.88
N THR A 346 0.49 12.48 -9.06
CA THR A 346 1.33 11.41 -8.49
C THR A 346 0.73 10.04 -8.75
N PHE A 347 1.55 8.99 -8.67
CA PHE A 347 1.09 7.60 -8.74
C PHE A 347 -0.03 7.32 -7.72
N GLN A 348 0.15 7.79 -6.48
CA GLN A 348 -0.82 7.57 -5.42
C GLN A 348 -2.15 8.31 -5.66
N SER A 349 -2.12 9.57 -6.16
CA SER A 349 -3.35 10.30 -6.47
C SER A 349 -4.10 9.69 -7.66
N PHE A 350 -3.38 9.14 -8.63
CA PHE A 350 -3.96 8.45 -9.78
C PHE A 350 -4.77 7.21 -9.34
N PHE A 351 -4.19 6.35 -8.51
CA PHE A 351 -4.87 5.15 -8.04
C PHE A 351 -5.78 5.34 -6.82
N ALA A 352 -5.77 6.52 -6.18
CA ALA A 352 -6.66 6.80 -5.06
C ALA A 352 -8.14 6.84 -5.48
N THR A 353 -8.44 7.21 -6.73
CA THR A 353 -9.79 7.19 -7.30
C THR A 353 -10.36 5.78 -7.39
N ASP A 354 -9.48 4.79 -7.55
CA ASP A 354 -9.82 3.37 -7.66
C ASP A 354 -9.67 2.63 -6.32
N GLY A 355 -9.37 3.36 -5.22
CA GLY A 355 -9.14 2.79 -3.90
C GLY A 355 -7.85 1.96 -3.80
N ALA A 356 -7.02 1.95 -4.85
CA ALA A 356 -5.80 1.15 -4.94
C ALA A 356 -4.55 1.92 -4.51
N SER A 357 -3.51 1.19 -4.12
CA SER A 357 -2.16 1.71 -3.88
C SER A 357 -1.15 1.21 -4.91
N GLY A 358 -1.51 0.24 -5.74
CA GLY A 358 -0.68 -0.34 -6.77
C GLY A 358 -1.49 -1.30 -7.64
N VAL A 359 -0.84 -1.92 -8.62
CA VAL A 359 -1.48 -2.81 -9.59
C VAL A 359 -0.84 -4.18 -9.56
N LEU A 360 -1.65 -5.22 -9.35
CA LEU A 360 -1.29 -6.62 -9.46
C LEU A 360 -1.75 -7.14 -10.82
N GLY A 361 -0.88 -7.03 -11.82
CA GLY A 361 -1.11 -7.53 -13.15
C GLY A 361 -1.05 -9.06 -13.21
N VAL A 362 -2.17 -9.66 -13.58
CA VAL A 362 -2.36 -11.13 -13.62
C VAL A 362 -2.70 -11.68 -15.00
N GLY A 363 -2.63 -10.84 -16.02
CA GLY A 363 -2.89 -11.25 -17.42
C GLY A 363 -1.68 -11.96 -18.04
N PRO A 364 -1.78 -13.25 -18.40
CA PRO A 364 -0.62 -14.02 -18.88
C PRO A 364 -0.14 -13.60 -20.27
N ASN A 365 -1.01 -12.99 -21.07
CA ASN A 365 -0.72 -12.52 -22.43
C ASN A 365 -1.08 -11.04 -22.61
N ALA A 366 -1.06 -10.30 -21.52
CA ALA A 366 -1.34 -8.88 -21.54
C ALA A 366 -0.07 -8.11 -21.85
N GLY A 367 0.60 -7.66 -22.17
CA GLY A 367 1.79 -6.80 -22.10
C GLY A 367 1.79 -6.08 -20.77
N GLY A 368 2.89 -5.59 -20.36
CA GLY A 368 2.85 -4.84 -19.14
C GLY A 368 4.21 -4.39 -18.62
N PRO A 369 4.22 -3.61 -17.56
CA PRO A 369 5.46 -3.08 -17.02
C PRO A 369 6.32 -4.16 -16.36
N GLY A 370 5.72 -5.26 -15.91
CA GLY A 370 6.45 -6.33 -15.24
C GLY A 370 6.88 -7.47 -16.16
N PRO A 371 7.97 -8.17 -15.86
CA PRO A 371 8.46 -9.27 -16.66
C PRO A 371 7.69 -10.57 -16.47
N SER A 372 6.90 -10.71 -15.40
CA SER A 372 6.17 -11.94 -15.06
C SER A 372 4.99 -11.65 -14.14
N ILE A 373 4.03 -12.57 -14.13
CA ILE A 373 2.93 -12.56 -13.15
C ILE A 373 3.48 -12.98 -11.78
N PRO A 374 3.37 -12.16 -10.72
CA PRO A 374 3.93 -12.49 -9.41
C PRO A 374 3.36 -13.78 -8.81
N LEU A 375 2.09 -14.08 -9.10
CA LEU A 375 1.41 -15.26 -8.56
C LEU A 375 1.98 -16.58 -9.07
N GLN A 376 2.70 -16.59 -10.21
CA GLN A 376 3.42 -17.78 -10.69
C GLN A 376 4.58 -18.18 -9.77
N ALA A 377 5.03 -17.28 -8.88
CA ALA A 377 6.04 -17.57 -7.86
C ALA A 377 5.45 -18.12 -6.54
N LEU A 378 4.14 -18.33 -6.46
CA LEU A 378 3.53 -19.06 -5.35
C LEU A 378 3.97 -20.54 -5.36
N PRO A 379 3.99 -21.21 -4.20
CA PRO A 379 4.24 -22.65 -4.17
C PRO A 379 3.12 -23.43 -4.89
N SER A 380 3.48 -24.51 -5.58
CA SER A 380 2.48 -25.42 -6.16
C SER A 380 1.60 -26.02 -5.05
N PRO A 381 0.28 -26.14 -5.26
CA PRO A 381 -0.48 -25.99 -6.52
C PRO A 381 -1.03 -24.58 -6.78
N TYR A 382 -0.67 -23.58 -5.99
CA TYR A 382 -1.32 -22.26 -5.98
C TYR A 382 -0.82 -21.29 -7.10
N ASN A 383 0.09 -21.73 -7.94
CA ASN A 383 0.77 -20.93 -8.96
C ASN A 383 0.25 -21.12 -10.39
N SER A 384 -0.77 -21.98 -10.61
CA SER A 384 -1.24 -22.33 -11.95
C SER A 384 -2.22 -21.33 -12.55
N GLY A 385 -2.87 -20.51 -11.75
CA GLY A 385 -3.87 -19.55 -12.19
C GLY A 385 -4.51 -18.79 -11.05
N LEU A 386 -5.52 -18.00 -11.37
CA LEU A 386 -6.26 -17.19 -10.42
C LEU A 386 -7.75 -17.18 -10.75
N LEU A 387 -8.59 -17.58 -9.80
CA LEU A 387 -10.03 -17.34 -9.87
C LEU A 387 -10.34 -15.97 -9.24
N ILE A 388 -11.03 -15.13 -9.99
CA ILE A 388 -11.60 -13.85 -9.55
C ILE A 388 -13.11 -14.06 -9.43
N ASN A 389 -13.63 -14.09 -8.22
CA ASN A 389 -15.06 -14.28 -7.97
C ASN A 389 -15.65 -13.06 -7.26
N GLN A 390 -16.16 -12.12 -8.06
CA GLN A 390 -16.85 -10.91 -7.58
C GLN A 390 -18.34 -11.15 -7.30
N THR A 391 -18.92 -12.21 -7.86
CA THR A 391 -20.37 -12.51 -7.78
C THR A 391 -20.74 -13.18 -6.46
N ALA A 392 -19.77 -13.69 -5.69
CA ALA A 392 -20.01 -14.29 -4.40
C ALA A 392 -20.54 -13.25 -3.39
N THR A 393 -21.36 -13.67 -2.43
CA THR A 393 -21.83 -12.81 -1.32
C THR A 393 -20.68 -12.15 -0.58
N ASN A 394 -19.55 -12.85 -0.45
CA ASN A 394 -18.27 -12.33 0.01
C ASN A 394 -17.27 -12.54 -1.14
N PRO A 395 -16.97 -11.54 -1.94
CA PRO A 395 -16.04 -11.65 -3.05
C PRO A 395 -14.65 -12.15 -2.62
N TYR A 396 -14.02 -12.96 -3.45
CA TYR A 396 -12.73 -13.55 -3.11
C TYR A 396 -11.89 -13.89 -4.34
N LEU A 397 -10.58 -14.01 -4.14
CA LEU A 397 -9.64 -14.67 -5.04
C LEU A 397 -9.40 -16.10 -4.57
N GLN A 398 -9.27 -17.05 -5.50
CA GLN A 398 -8.69 -18.36 -5.22
C GLN A 398 -7.44 -18.56 -6.07
N PHE A 399 -6.34 -18.89 -5.41
CA PHE A 399 -5.05 -19.09 -6.05
C PHE A 399 -4.89 -20.56 -6.50
N GLY A 400 -4.45 -20.76 -7.74
CA GLY A 400 -4.09 -22.04 -8.32
C GLY A 400 -5.22 -22.89 -8.86
N GLY A 401 -6.47 -22.66 -8.46
CA GLY A 401 -7.60 -23.46 -8.89
C GLY A 401 -8.92 -22.70 -8.93
N HIS A 402 -9.99 -23.41 -9.26
CA HIS A 402 -11.34 -22.84 -9.30
C HIS A 402 -12.40 -23.81 -8.72
N ASN A 403 -11.97 -24.76 -7.90
CA ASN A 403 -12.83 -25.79 -7.32
C ASN A 403 -13.80 -25.27 -6.24
N THR A 404 -13.74 -24.00 -5.88
CA THR A 404 -14.73 -23.34 -5.01
C THR A 404 -15.96 -22.87 -5.79
N VAL A 405 -15.90 -22.83 -7.13
CA VAL A 405 -17.05 -22.52 -7.99
C VAL A 405 -17.78 -23.81 -8.34
N SER A 406 -19.07 -23.83 -8.07
CA SER A 406 -19.95 -24.99 -8.33
C SER A 406 -20.83 -24.82 -9.59
N THR A 407 -20.89 -23.63 -10.16
CA THR A 407 -21.65 -23.35 -11.37
C THR A 407 -20.95 -23.93 -12.60
N PRO A 408 -21.71 -24.33 -13.65
CA PRO A 408 -21.13 -24.85 -14.88
C PRO A 408 -20.24 -23.82 -15.59
N VAL A 409 -19.29 -24.30 -16.39
CA VAL A 409 -18.54 -23.46 -17.31
C VAL A 409 -19.49 -22.91 -18.38
N LEU A 410 -19.51 -21.59 -18.54
CA LEU A 410 -20.23 -20.90 -19.61
C LEU A 410 -19.43 -21.01 -20.93
N THR A 411 -18.18 -20.57 -20.90
CA THR A 411 -17.27 -20.62 -22.04
C THR A 411 -15.81 -20.52 -21.59
N THR A 412 -14.87 -20.81 -22.49
CA THR A 412 -13.44 -20.59 -22.30
C THR A 412 -12.90 -19.73 -23.44
N LEU A 413 -12.32 -18.59 -23.09
CA LEU A 413 -11.68 -17.67 -24.03
C LEU A 413 -10.19 -18.02 -24.14
N ASN A 414 -9.72 -18.23 -25.38
CA ASN A 414 -8.32 -18.51 -25.69
C ASN A 414 -7.54 -17.21 -25.95
N GLY A 415 -6.26 -17.22 -25.62
CA GLY A 415 -5.35 -16.08 -25.80
C GLY A 415 -5.48 -15.00 -24.73
N SER A 416 -6.29 -15.28 -23.68
CA SER A 416 -6.60 -14.32 -22.62
C SER A 416 -5.34 -13.64 -22.02
N PRO A 417 -5.48 -12.36 -21.66
CA PRO A 417 -6.70 -11.55 -21.75
C PRO A 417 -6.99 -11.01 -23.16
N ILE A 418 -6.05 -11.09 -24.09
CA ILE A 418 -6.23 -10.59 -25.47
C ILE A 418 -6.90 -11.67 -26.31
N THR A 419 -8.11 -11.39 -26.78
CA THR A 419 -8.94 -12.35 -27.54
C THR A 419 -9.81 -11.61 -28.54
N ASN A 420 -10.57 -12.34 -29.37
CA ASN A 420 -11.60 -11.77 -30.22
C ASN A 420 -12.96 -12.07 -29.60
N LEU A 421 -13.80 -11.05 -29.48
CA LEU A 421 -15.19 -11.17 -29.06
C LEU A 421 -16.14 -10.80 -30.21
N GLN A 422 -17.42 -11.04 -30.02
CA GLN A 422 -18.45 -10.59 -30.95
C GLN A 422 -19.37 -9.59 -30.27
N VAL A 423 -19.73 -8.52 -30.98
CA VAL A 423 -20.55 -7.44 -30.47
C VAL A 423 -21.83 -7.32 -31.30
N GLN A 424 -22.95 -7.12 -30.62
CA GLN A 424 -24.25 -6.93 -31.22
C GLN A 424 -24.91 -5.66 -30.71
N ILE A 425 -25.45 -4.83 -31.59
CA ILE A 425 -26.26 -3.66 -31.24
C ILE A 425 -27.74 -4.05 -31.30
N GLY A 426 -28.43 -4.01 -30.18
CA GLY A 426 -29.84 -4.39 -30.06
C GLY A 426 -30.10 -5.80 -30.60
N ALA A 427 -31.02 -5.92 -31.56
CA ALA A 427 -31.33 -7.15 -32.27
C ALA A 427 -30.65 -7.24 -33.65
N GLY A 428 -29.65 -6.40 -33.94
CA GLY A 428 -28.91 -6.36 -35.18
C GLY A 428 -27.99 -7.59 -35.36
N PRO A 429 -27.24 -7.66 -36.47
CA PRO A 429 -26.31 -8.75 -36.68
C PRO A 429 -25.13 -8.70 -35.71
N LEU A 430 -24.59 -9.89 -35.38
CA LEU A 430 -23.32 -10.01 -34.67
C LEU A 430 -22.17 -9.45 -35.53
N GLN A 431 -21.37 -8.60 -34.96
CA GLN A 431 -20.12 -8.12 -35.56
C GLN A 431 -18.99 -9.03 -35.07
N PRO A 432 -18.40 -9.87 -35.93
CA PRO A 432 -17.40 -10.86 -35.53
C PRO A 432 -16.00 -10.23 -35.38
N ASN A 433 -15.14 -10.93 -34.67
CA ASN A 433 -13.70 -10.64 -34.56
C ASN A 433 -13.37 -9.24 -34.06
N VAL A 434 -14.13 -8.75 -33.10
CA VAL A 434 -13.76 -7.51 -32.37
C VAL A 434 -12.56 -7.83 -31.47
N ALA A 435 -11.38 -7.35 -31.87
CA ALA A 435 -10.16 -7.54 -31.08
C ALA A 435 -10.32 -6.89 -29.71
N SER A 436 -10.19 -7.68 -28.66
CA SER A 436 -10.60 -7.29 -27.31
C SER A 436 -9.56 -7.68 -26.26
N ILE A 437 -9.59 -6.98 -25.14
CA ILE A 437 -8.88 -7.33 -23.92
C ILE A 437 -9.90 -7.50 -22.78
N VAL A 438 -9.87 -8.66 -22.13
CA VAL A 438 -10.71 -9.00 -20.96
C VAL A 438 -10.01 -8.45 -19.72
N ASP A 439 -10.47 -7.30 -19.23
CA ASP A 439 -9.71 -6.46 -18.32
C ASP A 439 -10.49 -6.18 -17.02
N SER A 440 -10.10 -6.85 -15.93
CA SER A 440 -10.73 -6.64 -14.61
C SER A 440 -10.38 -5.28 -13.98
N GLY A 441 -9.28 -4.66 -14.39
CA GLY A 441 -8.83 -3.35 -13.93
C GLY A 441 -9.30 -2.18 -14.81
N GLY A 442 -10.02 -2.46 -15.89
CA GLY A 442 -10.39 -1.47 -16.90
C GLY A 442 -11.62 -0.61 -16.61
N VAL A 443 -12.15 -0.67 -15.38
CA VAL A 443 -13.33 0.08 -14.93
C VAL A 443 -14.49 -0.03 -15.93
N GLN A 444 -14.73 1.01 -16.74
CA GLN A 444 -15.78 1.01 -17.77
C GLN A 444 -15.30 0.62 -19.17
N GLY A 445 -14.00 0.41 -19.35
CA GLY A 445 -13.42 -0.05 -20.59
C GLY A 445 -13.53 0.91 -21.78
N THR A 446 -13.45 0.33 -22.99
CA THR A 446 -13.51 1.07 -24.27
C THR A 446 -14.38 0.36 -25.29
N LEU A 447 -14.96 1.13 -26.23
CA LEU A 447 -15.74 0.60 -27.32
C LEU A 447 -15.23 1.17 -28.66
N PRO A 448 -14.88 0.33 -29.68
CA PRO A 448 -14.45 0.83 -30.98
C PRO A 448 -15.56 1.63 -31.68
N ALA A 449 -15.25 2.85 -32.11
CA ALA A 449 -16.19 3.68 -32.84
C ALA A 449 -16.67 3.06 -34.16
N SER A 450 -15.87 2.14 -34.72
CA SER A 450 -16.21 1.37 -35.93
C SER A 450 -17.42 0.45 -35.76
N ILE A 451 -17.80 0.12 -34.51
CA ILE A 451 -19.02 -0.64 -34.20
C ILE A 451 -20.29 0.16 -34.58
N GLY A 452 -20.21 1.50 -34.54
CA GLY A 452 -21.31 2.38 -34.94
C GLY A 452 -22.43 2.52 -33.90
N ALA A 453 -22.16 2.15 -32.65
CA ALA A 453 -23.10 2.31 -31.55
C ALA A 453 -23.30 3.80 -31.18
N VAL A 454 -24.51 4.16 -30.79
CA VAL A 454 -24.88 5.50 -30.32
C VAL A 454 -25.49 5.43 -28.92
N PRO A 455 -25.47 6.54 -28.16
CA PRO A 455 -26.12 6.58 -26.84
C PRO A 455 -27.58 6.10 -26.89
N GLY A 456 -27.93 5.21 -25.98
CA GLY A 456 -29.23 4.56 -25.90
C GLY A 456 -29.27 3.15 -26.54
N ASP A 457 -28.25 2.77 -27.29
CA ASP A 457 -28.17 1.41 -27.86
C ASP A 457 -27.92 0.37 -26.77
N LEU A 458 -28.60 -0.77 -26.88
CA LEU A 458 -28.26 -1.98 -26.12
C LEU A 458 -27.08 -2.66 -26.79
N ILE A 459 -25.99 -2.80 -26.06
CA ILE A 459 -24.79 -3.51 -26.51
C ILE A 459 -24.73 -4.88 -25.83
N ASN A 460 -24.67 -5.93 -26.66
CA ASN A 460 -24.49 -7.30 -26.20
C ASN A 460 -23.08 -7.78 -26.64
N VAL A 461 -22.33 -8.33 -25.72
CA VAL A 461 -20.98 -8.86 -25.98
C VAL A 461 -20.98 -10.36 -25.75
N TYR A 462 -20.57 -11.09 -26.77
CA TYR A 462 -20.55 -12.55 -26.82
C TYR A 462 -19.13 -13.08 -26.84
N ASP A 463 -18.98 -14.37 -26.51
CA ASP A 463 -17.73 -15.11 -26.68
C ASP A 463 -17.24 -15.09 -28.13
N SER A 464 -16.04 -15.62 -28.38
CA SER A 464 -15.42 -15.62 -29.69
C SER A 464 -16.23 -16.39 -30.75
N ASN A 465 -17.08 -17.33 -30.35
CA ASN A 465 -17.95 -18.10 -31.21
C ASN A 465 -19.32 -17.45 -31.45
N GLY A 466 -19.67 -16.42 -30.70
CA GLY A 466 -20.98 -15.75 -30.74
C GLY A 466 -22.13 -16.58 -30.16
N THR A 467 -21.82 -17.56 -29.32
CA THR A 467 -22.81 -18.51 -28.78
C THR A 467 -23.23 -18.18 -27.34
N HIS A 468 -22.35 -17.61 -26.54
CA HIS A 468 -22.61 -17.29 -25.15
C HIS A 468 -22.54 -15.80 -24.94
N LEU A 469 -23.63 -15.21 -24.43
CA LEU A 469 -23.65 -13.82 -23.99
C LEU A 469 -22.79 -13.72 -22.72
N LEU A 470 -21.81 -12.80 -22.74
CA LEU A 470 -20.93 -12.56 -21.61
C LEU A 470 -21.45 -11.42 -20.73
N TYR A 471 -21.93 -10.36 -21.34
CA TYR A 471 -22.55 -9.22 -20.65
C TYR A 471 -23.32 -8.35 -21.63
N SER A 472 -24.19 -7.51 -21.10
CA SER A 472 -24.90 -6.50 -21.88
C SER A 472 -25.05 -5.21 -21.09
N TYR A 473 -25.12 -4.07 -21.79
CA TYR A 473 -25.34 -2.76 -21.21
C TYR A 473 -26.02 -1.83 -22.19
N VAL A 474 -26.72 -0.83 -21.67
CA VAL A 474 -27.20 0.28 -22.49
C VAL A 474 -26.12 1.34 -22.53
N LEU A 475 -25.67 1.71 -23.73
CA LEU A 475 -24.62 2.73 -23.90
C LEU A 475 -25.12 4.08 -23.39
N ASP A 476 -24.52 4.58 -22.32
CA ASP A 476 -24.81 5.90 -21.78
C ASP A 476 -23.77 6.91 -22.29
N GLY A 477 -24.21 7.86 -23.10
CA GLY A 477 -23.32 8.92 -23.60
C GLY A 477 -23.01 10.02 -22.58
N THR A 478 -23.61 9.97 -21.37
CA THR A 478 -23.50 11.04 -20.36
C THR A 478 -22.72 10.60 -19.11
N GLY A 479 -22.43 9.31 -18.95
CA GLY A 479 -21.75 8.78 -17.78
C GLY A 479 -22.54 8.85 -16.47
N SER A 480 -23.83 9.21 -16.54
CA SER A 480 -24.62 9.52 -15.34
C SER A 480 -25.44 8.37 -14.77
N ASN A 481 -25.71 7.31 -15.54
CA ASN A 481 -26.63 6.24 -15.12
C ASN A 481 -26.22 4.82 -15.52
N GLY A 482 -24.98 4.57 -15.89
CA GLY A 482 -24.63 3.23 -16.33
C GLY A 482 -23.19 3.11 -16.82
N TYR A 483 -22.98 2.03 -17.52
CA TYR A 483 -21.70 1.71 -18.13
C TYR A 483 -21.47 2.57 -19.39
N SER A 484 -20.41 3.36 -19.36
CA SER A 484 -20.08 4.32 -20.42
C SER A 484 -18.63 4.13 -20.90
N PRO A 485 -18.38 3.11 -21.74
CA PRO A 485 -17.03 2.85 -22.25
C PRO A 485 -16.56 4.02 -23.12
N THR A 486 -15.27 4.33 -23.02
CA THR A 486 -14.66 5.39 -23.82
C THR A 486 -14.61 4.98 -25.29
N PRO A 487 -15.14 5.79 -26.23
CA PRO A 487 -15.02 5.51 -27.66
C PRO A 487 -13.54 5.56 -28.11
N ILE A 488 -13.09 4.57 -28.86
CA ILE A 488 -11.74 4.51 -29.43
C ILE A 488 -11.77 4.42 -30.96
N SER A 489 -10.84 5.09 -31.62
CA SER A 489 -10.67 5.02 -33.08
C SER A 489 -9.79 3.86 -33.53
N SER A 490 -8.97 3.32 -32.64
CA SER A 490 -8.05 2.21 -32.89
C SER A 490 -7.68 1.50 -31.58
N GLY A 491 -7.15 0.29 -31.68
CA GLY A 491 -6.75 -0.51 -30.51
C GLY A 491 -7.75 -1.60 -30.15
N LEU A 492 -7.57 -2.21 -29.01
CA LEU A 492 -8.42 -3.28 -28.49
C LEU A 492 -9.65 -2.70 -27.80
N MET A 493 -10.80 -3.33 -27.98
CA MET A 493 -11.94 -3.12 -27.11
C MET A 493 -11.58 -3.60 -25.70
N ASN A 494 -11.58 -2.71 -24.72
CA ASN A 494 -11.43 -3.11 -23.33
C ASN A 494 -12.81 -3.43 -22.75
N THR A 495 -13.00 -4.65 -22.22
CA THR A 495 -14.29 -5.06 -21.68
C THR A 495 -14.65 -4.37 -20.36
N GLY A 496 -13.69 -3.72 -19.72
CA GLY A 496 -13.86 -3.29 -18.35
C GLY A 496 -14.16 -4.45 -17.40
N ASN A 497 -14.70 -4.12 -16.25
CA ASN A 497 -14.98 -5.09 -15.19
C ASN A 497 -16.29 -5.89 -15.38
N LEU A 498 -17.13 -5.59 -16.38
CA LEU A 498 -18.48 -6.16 -16.49
C LEU A 498 -18.53 -7.69 -16.52
N ILE A 499 -17.61 -8.35 -17.23
CA ILE A 499 -17.56 -9.82 -17.24
C ILE A 499 -17.38 -10.36 -15.81
N PHE A 500 -16.51 -9.73 -15.02
CA PHE A 500 -16.19 -10.15 -13.65
C PHE A 500 -17.31 -9.81 -12.67
N ALA A 501 -18.08 -8.77 -12.94
CA ALA A 501 -19.26 -8.41 -12.15
C ALA A 501 -20.43 -9.39 -12.34
N GLU A 502 -20.52 -10.03 -13.51
CA GLU A 502 -21.62 -10.97 -13.85
C GLU A 502 -21.20 -12.44 -13.67
N HIS A 503 -19.90 -12.75 -13.75
CA HIS A 503 -19.38 -14.11 -13.80
C HIS A 503 -18.13 -14.32 -12.95
N PRO A 504 -17.98 -15.47 -12.26
CA PRO A 504 -16.67 -15.91 -11.80
C PRO A 504 -15.76 -16.21 -12.99
N VAL A 505 -14.51 -15.73 -12.95
CA VAL A 505 -13.55 -15.92 -14.06
C VAL A 505 -12.26 -16.52 -13.52
N TYR A 506 -11.85 -17.65 -14.08
CA TYR A 506 -10.56 -18.27 -13.80
C TYR A 506 -9.57 -17.99 -14.92
N VAL A 507 -8.46 -17.35 -14.58
CA VAL A 507 -7.34 -17.05 -15.48
C VAL A 507 -6.29 -18.14 -15.33
N ASP A 508 -6.08 -18.94 -16.37
CA ASP A 508 -5.05 -19.99 -16.42
C ASP A 508 -3.73 -19.40 -16.96
N PHE A 509 -2.70 -19.40 -16.13
CA PHE A 509 -1.41 -18.82 -16.46
C PHE A 509 -0.58 -19.68 -17.43
N GLY A 510 -0.82 -20.99 -17.43
CA GLY A 510 -0.08 -21.94 -18.28
C GLY A 510 -0.62 -22.01 -19.71
N ASN A 511 -1.94 -21.90 -19.85
CA ASN A 511 -2.63 -22.06 -21.15
C ASN A 511 -3.03 -20.72 -21.78
N ASN A 512 -2.85 -19.61 -21.10
CA ASN A 512 -3.32 -18.28 -21.52
C ASN A 512 -4.83 -18.31 -21.87
N THR A 513 -5.64 -18.84 -20.96
CA THR A 513 -7.10 -18.92 -21.15
C THR A 513 -7.83 -18.27 -19.99
N SER A 514 -9.04 -17.76 -20.26
CA SER A 514 -10.00 -17.36 -19.23
C SER A 514 -11.23 -18.24 -19.30
N THR A 515 -11.49 -19.03 -18.25
CA THR A 515 -12.70 -19.82 -18.10
C THR A 515 -13.74 -19.01 -17.35
N ILE A 516 -14.89 -18.78 -17.98
CA ILE A 516 -16.02 -18.01 -17.46
C ILE A 516 -17.08 -19.00 -17.02
N PHE A 517 -17.60 -18.82 -15.80
CA PHE A 517 -18.63 -19.66 -15.20
C PHE A 517 -20.01 -18.98 -15.26
N GLN A 518 -21.08 -19.78 -15.13
CA GLN A 518 -22.47 -19.27 -15.08
C GLN A 518 -22.79 -18.56 -13.77
#